data_c5cff877fa929f71dbfa58cc3e5d2010
#
_entry.id   c5cff877fa929f71dbfa58cc3e5d2010
#
_cell.length_a   1.000
_cell.length_b   1.000
_cell.length_c   1.000
_cell.angle_alpha   90.00
_cell.angle_beta   90.00
_cell.angle_gamma   90.00
#
_symmetry.space_group_name_H-M   'P 1'
#
loop_
_entity.id
_entity.type
_entity.pdbx_description
1 polymer ?
#
loop_
_entity_poly.entity_id
_entity_poly.type
_entity_poly.pdbx_seq_one_letter_code
_entity_poly.pdbx_strand_id
1 'polypeptide(L)'
;NPYCEWKCPVHNFIPNWLKLLAEGNLFEAAELSHQTNTLPEVCGRVCPQDRLCEGACTLNEGFGAVTIGNSEKYITDTALAMGWRPDLSDVVPTDKKVAIIGAGPAGLGCADILTRNGVKAVVFDRYPEIGGLLTFGIPQFKLEKQVMQRRREVFEGMGIEFQLNTEIGRDISIEQLLAD
;
A
#
# COMPACT_ATOMS: atom_id res chain seq x y z
N ASN A 1 1.97 -12.75 -19.99
CA ASN A 1 2.31 -12.20 -18.67
C ASN A 1 3.05 -13.25 -17.84
N PRO A 2 4.08 -12.87 -17.07
CA PRO A 2 4.78 -13.77 -16.16
C PRO A 2 3.82 -14.37 -15.13
N TYR A 3 4.00 -15.64 -14.78
CA TYR A 3 3.08 -16.32 -13.85
C TYR A 3 3.02 -15.68 -12.47
N CYS A 4 4.12 -15.14 -11.95
CA CYS A 4 4.15 -14.43 -10.67
C CYS A 4 3.29 -13.14 -10.69
N GLU A 5 3.32 -12.38 -11.78
CA GLU A 5 2.47 -11.20 -11.99
C GLU A 5 1.00 -11.61 -12.14
N TRP A 6 0.72 -12.63 -12.96
CA TRP A 6 -0.64 -13.09 -13.16
C TRP A 6 -1.26 -13.68 -11.88
N LYS A 7 -0.46 -14.35 -11.05
CA LYS A 7 -0.93 -14.94 -9.79
C LYS A 7 -1.06 -13.91 -8.65
N CYS A 8 -0.42 -12.74 -8.79
CA CYS A 8 -0.57 -11.65 -7.84
C CYS A 8 -1.97 -11.03 -7.94
N PRO A 9 -2.74 -10.90 -6.84
CA PRO A 9 -4.08 -10.32 -6.87
C PRO A 9 -4.15 -8.87 -7.38
N VAL A 10 -3.07 -8.11 -7.25
CA VAL A 10 -2.95 -6.73 -7.74
C VAL A 10 -2.16 -6.64 -9.05
N HIS A 11 -1.81 -7.76 -9.66
CA HIS A 11 -1.03 -7.85 -10.91
C HIS A 11 0.21 -6.97 -10.91
N ASN A 12 0.97 -7.01 -9.81
CA ASN A 12 2.15 -6.17 -9.62
C ASN A 12 3.24 -6.53 -10.65
N PHE A 13 3.92 -5.54 -11.20
CA PHE A 13 4.95 -5.65 -12.25
C PHE A 13 6.24 -6.30 -11.72
N ILE A 14 6.11 -7.51 -11.14
CA ILE A 14 7.16 -8.20 -10.39
C ILE A 14 8.45 -8.37 -11.19
N PRO A 15 8.48 -8.90 -12.42
CA PRO A 15 9.72 -9.06 -13.17
C PRO A 15 10.41 -7.73 -13.50
N ASN A 16 9.62 -6.68 -13.72
CA ASN A 16 10.12 -5.38 -14.10
C ASN A 16 10.84 -4.70 -12.92
N TRP A 17 10.23 -4.65 -11.73
CA TRP A 17 10.92 -4.07 -10.59
C TRP A 17 12.04 -4.96 -10.03
N LEU A 18 11.97 -6.30 -10.20
CA LEU A 18 13.12 -7.18 -9.92
C LEU A 18 14.31 -6.87 -10.83
N LYS A 19 14.06 -6.57 -12.10
CA LYS A 19 15.12 -6.14 -13.03
C LYS A 19 15.72 -4.81 -12.57
N LEU A 20 14.89 -3.80 -12.28
CA LEU A 20 15.35 -2.52 -11.76
C LEU A 20 16.18 -2.68 -10.48
N LEU A 21 15.75 -3.54 -9.56
CA LEU A 21 16.50 -3.86 -8.35
C LEU A 21 17.87 -4.48 -8.67
N ALA A 22 17.93 -5.43 -9.59
CA ALA A 22 19.18 -6.07 -10.00
C ALA A 22 20.15 -5.09 -10.67
N GLU A 23 19.65 -4.07 -11.33
CA GLU A 23 20.42 -2.99 -11.96
C GLU A 23 20.82 -1.88 -10.96
N GLY A 24 20.37 -1.95 -9.70
CA GLY A 24 20.63 -0.95 -8.66
C GLY A 24 19.70 0.27 -8.70
N ASN A 25 18.67 0.25 -9.54
CA ASN A 25 17.69 1.33 -9.70
C ASN A 25 16.57 1.21 -8.64
N LEU A 26 16.91 1.46 -7.38
CA LEU A 26 16.04 1.20 -6.23
C LEU A 26 14.79 2.09 -6.22
N PHE A 27 14.92 3.37 -6.53
CA PHE A 27 13.81 4.32 -6.49
C PHE A 27 12.80 4.07 -7.60
N GLU A 28 13.29 3.74 -8.81
CA GLU A 28 12.45 3.33 -9.91
C GLU A 28 11.72 2.00 -9.64
N ALA A 29 12.39 1.07 -8.94
CA ALA A 29 11.76 -0.16 -8.49
C ALA A 29 10.66 0.11 -7.46
N ALA A 30 10.88 1.04 -6.53
CA ALA A 30 9.87 1.45 -5.56
C ALA A 30 8.67 2.12 -6.25
N GLU A 31 8.91 3.06 -7.17
CA GLU A 31 7.87 3.72 -7.96
C GLU A 31 7.03 2.70 -8.71
N LEU A 32 7.67 1.79 -9.43
CA LEU A 32 6.98 0.78 -10.24
C LEU A 32 6.16 -0.20 -9.37
N SER A 33 6.67 -0.59 -8.20
CA SER A 33 5.94 -1.47 -7.28
C SER A 33 4.69 -0.81 -6.72
N HIS A 34 4.72 0.52 -6.50
CA HIS A 34 3.60 1.30 -5.99
C HIS A 34 2.53 1.65 -7.06
N GLN A 35 2.78 1.42 -8.35
CA GLN A 35 1.78 1.69 -9.38
C GLN A 35 0.53 0.81 -9.26
N THR A 36 0.69 -0.42 -8.82
CA THR A 36 -0.41 -1.38 -8.65
C THR A 36 -0.64 -1.82 -7.22
N ASN A 37 0.31 -1.59 -6.32
CA ASN A 37 0.25 -2.03 -4.93
C ASN A 37 0.40 -0.85 -3.97
N THR A 38 -0.66 -0.53 -3.26
CA THR A 38 -0.69 0.56 -2.27
C THR A 38 0.20 0.30 -1.05
N LEU A 39 0.41 -0.98 -0.68
CA LEU A 39 1.05 -1.41 0.56
C LEU A 39 2.14 -2.48 0.31
N PRO A 40 3.17 -2.22 -0.52
CA PRO A 40 4.14 -3.24 -0.88
C PRO A 40 4.95 -3.75 0.32
N GLU A 41 5.28 -2.91 1.31
CA GLU A 41 5.97 -3.32 2.54
C GLU A 41 5.12 -4.26 3.41
N VAL A 42 3.79 -4.14 3.35
CA VAL A 42 2.86 -5.05 4.03
C VAL A 42 2.77 -6.35 3.24
N CYS A 43 2.60 -6.28 1.92
CA CYS A 43 2.53 -7.45 1.06
C CYS A 43 3.80 -8.30 1.17
N GLY A 44 4.97 -7.69 1.17
CA GLY A 44 6.25 -8.37 1.34
C GLY A 44 6.41 -9.11 2.69
N ARG A 45 5.57 -8.77 3.70
CA ARG A 45 5.60 -9.39 5.04
C ARG A 45 4.49 -10.41 5.30
N VAL A 46 3.28 -10.16 4.76
CA VAL A 46 2.09 -10.91 5.20
C VAL A 46 1.34 -11.66 4.11
N CYS A 47 1.60 -11.39 2.83
CA CYS A 47 1.03 -12.17 1.75
C CYS A 47 1.46 -13.64 1.85
N PRO A 48 0.59 -14.61 1.50
CA PRO A 48 0.97 -16.01 1.35
C PRO A 48 1.70 -16.22 0.02
N GLN A 49 2.95 -15.73 -0.09
CA GLN A 49 3.74 -15.74 -1.32
C GLN A 49 3.93 -17.16 -1.90
N ASP A 50 4.01 -18.17 -1.03
CA ASP A 50 4.08 -19.59 -1.37
C ASP A 50 2.88 -20.09 -2.17
N ARG A 51 1.73 -19.42 -2.07
CA ARG A 51 0.51 -19.72 -2.81
C ARG A 51 0.22 -18.73 -3.93
N LEU A 52 0.95 -17.64 -3.99
CA LEU A 52 0.79 -16.55 -4.94
C LEU A 52 2.02 -16.42 -5.84
N CYS A 53 2.72 -15.30 -5.79
CA CYS A 53 3.81 -14.97 -6.71
C CYS A 53 4.98 -15.96 -6.64
N GLU A 54 5.45 -16.34 -5.45
CA GLU A 54 6.57 -17.28 -5.28
C GLU A 54 6.15 -18.71 -5.65
N GLY A 55 4.93 -19.12 -5.25
CA GLY A 55 4.38 -20.43 -5.66
C GLY A 55 4.19 -20.60 -7.17
N ALA A 56 3.97 -19.47 -7.88
CA ALA A 56 3.84 -19.44 -9.34
C ALA A 56 5.17 -19.15 -10.08
N CYS A 57 6.27 -19.03 -9.35
CA CYS A 57 7.57 -18.75 -9.95
C CYS A 57 8.02 -19.91 -10.84
N THR A 58 8.43 -19.63 -12.09
CA THR A 58 8.90 -20.66 -13.03
C THR A 58 10.19 -21.34 -12.59
N LEU A 59 10.95 -20.72 -11.68
CA LEU A 59 12.15 -21.31 -11.10
C LEU A 59 11.85 -22.23 -9.90
N ASN A 60 10.61 -22.24 -9.41
CA ASN A 60 10.26 -22.99 -8.20
C ASN A 60 10.54 -24.49 -8.33
N GLU A 61 10.36 -25.05 -9.54
CA GLU A 61 10.72 -26.42 -9.85
C GLU A 61 12.20 -26.51 -10.24
N GLY A 62 13.02 -27.04 -9.34
CA GLY A 62 14.43 -27.35 -9.59
C GLY A 62 15.46 -26.36 -9.05
N PHE A 63 15.15 -25.07 -8.96
CA PHE A 63 16.08 -24.03 -8.49
C PHE A 63 15.62 -23.32 -7.20
N GLY A 64 14.36 -23.48 -6.84
CA GLY A 64 13.70 -22.67 -5.81
C GLY A 64 13.17 -21.35 -6.35
N ALA A 65 12.04 -20.90 -5.78
CA ALA A 65 11.42 -19.65 -6.17
C ALA A 65 12.31 -18.43 -5.85
N VAL A 66 12.22 -17.40 -6.68
CA VAL A 66 12.76 -16.09 -6.34
C VAL A 66 12.05 -15.59 -5.08
N THR A 67 12.78 -15.03 -4.11
CA THR A 67 12.24 -14.48 -2.86
C THR A 67 11.57 -13.14 -3.11
N ILE A 68 10.43 -13.17 -3.82
CA ILE A 68 9.72 -11.99 -4.33
C ILE A 68 9.24 -11.12 -3.18
N GLY A 69 8.63 -11.71 -2.15
CA GLY A 69 8.14 -10.98 -1.00
C GLY A 69 9.26 -10.26 -0.25
N ASN A 70 10.40 -10.91 -0.04
CA ASN A 70 11.55 -10.26 0.60
C ASN A 70 12.15 -9.15 -0.26
N SER A 71 12.18 -9.31 -1.56
CA SER A 71 12.63 -8.27 -2.49
C SER A 71 11.71 -7.05 -2.47
N GLU A 72 10.39 -7.26 -2.50
CA GLU A 72 9.37 -6.19 -2.39
C GLU A 72 9.50 -5.42 -1.07
N LYS A 73 9.63 -6.16 0.04
CA LYS A 73 9.91 -5.58 1.37
C LYS A 73 11.18 -4.74 1.35
N TYR A 74 12.28 -5.28 0.83
CA TYR A 74 13.57 -4.61 0.77
C TYR A 74 13.50 -3.31 -0.04
N ILE A 75 12.91 -3.36 -1.24
CA ILE A 75 12.74 -2.19 -2.11
C ILE A 75 12.03 -1.08 -1.34
N THR A 76 10.87 -1.38 -0.77
CA THR A 76 10.03 -0.36 -0.13
C THR A 76 10.64 0.17 1.14
N ASP A 77 11.12 -0.71 2.03
CA ASP A 77 11.72 -0.29 3.31
C ASP A 77 12.95 0.57 3.08
N THR A 78 13.82 0.18 2.14
CA THR A 78 15.08 0.89 1.86
C THR A 78 14.80 2.22 1.15
N ALA A 79 13.93 2.25 0.14
CA ALA A 79 13.58 3.47 -0.56
C ALA A 79 12.98 4.52 0.39
N LEU A 80 12.02 4.12 1.24
CA LEU A 80 11.43 5.00 2.25
C LEU A 80 12.45 5.50 3.28
N ALA A 81 13.37 4.64 3.72
CA ALA A 81 14.45 5.02 4.64
C ALA A 81 15.44 6.01 4.01
N MET A 82 15.68 5.91 2.71
CA MET A 82 16.51 6.84 1.93
C MET A 82 15.77 8.14 1.55
N GLY A 83 14.51 8.31 1.97
CA GLY A 83 13.74 9.53 1.74
C GLY A 83 12.90 9.53 0.47
N TRP A 84 12.85 8.41 -0.28
CA TRP A 84 11.92 8.31 -1.41
C TRP A 84 10.47 8.48 -0.94
N ARG A 85 9.69 9.19 -1.74
CA ARG A 85 8.24 9.36 -1.56
C ARG A 85 7.56 9.28 -2.92
N PRO A 86 6.28 8.82 -3.00
CA PRO A 86 5.52 8.88 -4.24
C PRO A 86 5.50 10.29 -4.81
N ASP A 87 5.80 10.42 -6.09
CA ASP A 87 5.72 11.71 -6.80
C ASP A 87 4.29 11.96 -7.29
N LEU A 88 3.74 13.08 -6.89
CA LEU A 88 2.40 13.54 -7.27
C LEU A 88 2.45 14.87 -8.04
N SER A 89 3.61 15.30 -8.49
CA SER A 89 3.81 16.60 -9.15
C SER A 89 2.98 16.73 -10.45
N ASP A 90 2.73 15.63 -11.13
CA ASP A 90 1.94 15.59 -12.37
C ASP A 90 0.43 15.39 -12.12
N VAL A 91 0.01 15.23 -10.86
CA VAL A 91 -1.39 15.02 -10.53
C VAL A 91 -2.16 16.35 -10.61
N VAL A 92 -3.16 16.40 -11.48
CA VAL A 92 -4.05 17.56 -11.61
C VAL A 92 -5.17 17.45 -10.57
N PRO A 93 -5.21 18.34 -9.56
CA PRO A 93 -6.27 18.32 -8.55
C PRO A 93 -7.64 18.54 -9.15
N THR A 94 -8.63 17.82 -8.67
CA THR A 94 -10.05 18.03 -8.98
C THR A 94 -10.73 18.77 -7.82
N ASP A 95 -11.95 19.24 -8.05
CA ASP A 95 -12.84 19.82 -7.03
C ASP A 95 -13.58 18.74 -6.20
N LYS A 96 -13.29 17.45 -6.47
CA LYS A 96 -13.98 16.34 -5.83
C LYS A 96 -13.34 15.95 -4.51
N LYS A 97 -14.20 15.67 -3.53
CA LYS A 97 -13.85 15.16 -2.20
C LYS A 97 -14.61 13.87 -1.93
N VAL A 98 -13.94 12.87 -1.38
CA VAL A 98 -14.53 11.56 -1.07
C VAL A 98 -14.27 11.22 0.41
N ALA A 99 -15.34 10.92 1.13
CA ALA A 99 -15.29 10.36 2.47
C ALA A 99 -15.18 8.82 2.39
N ILE A 100 -14.16 8.26 3.02
CA ILE A 100 -13.91 6.83 3.08
C ILE A 100 -14.13 6.36 4.51
N ILE A 101 -15.04 5.41 4.71
CA ILE A 101 -15.35 4.88 6.04
C ILE A 101 -14.55 3.60 6.28
N GLY A 102 -13.57 3.69 7.16
CA GLY A 102 -12.65 2.62 7.53
C GLY A 102 -11.23 2.82 6.98
N ALA A 103 -10.25 2.91 7.89
CA ALA A 103 -8.82 3.01 7.58
C ALA A 103 -8.13 1.64 7.52
N GLY A 104 -8.85 0.57 7.20
CA GLY A 104 -8.28 -0.75 6.89
C GLY A 104 -7.63 -0.79 5.50
N PRO A 105 -7.02 -1.93 5.08
CA PRO A 105 -6.31 -2.03 3.80
C PRO A 105 -7.14 -1.58 2.60
N ALA A 106 -8.43 -1.90 2.57
CA ALA A 106 -9.32 -1.51 1.47
C ALA A 106 -9.53 0.01 1.41
N GLY A 107 -9.78 0.66 2.56
CA GLY A 107 -9.94 2.12 2.62
C GLY A 107 -8.65 2.86 2.30
N LEU A 108 -7.50 2.34 2.78
CA LEU A 108 -6.18 2.89 2.45
C LEU A 108 -5.88 2.77 0.94
N GLY A 109 -6.20 1.62 0.33
CA GLY A 109 -6.06 1.43 -1.12
C GLY A 109 -6.96 2.38 -1.92
N CYS A 110 -8.19 2.57 -1.48
CA CYS A 110 -9.12 3.52 -2.08
C CYS A 110 -8.57 4.96 -1.99
N ALA A 111 -8.10 5.37 -0.81
CA ALA A 111 -7.54 6.70 -0.59
C ALA A 111 -6.31 6.98 -1.46
N ASP A 112 -5.37 6.03 -1.55
CA ASP A 112 -4.18 6.13 -2.38
C ASP A 112 -4.55 6.37 -3.86
N ILE A 113 -5.41 5.52 -4.41
CA ILE A 113 -5.83 5.63 -5.82
C ILE A 113 -6.58 6.93 -6.09
N LEU A 114 -7.49 7.36 -5.22
CA LEU A 114 -8.19 8.63 -5.37
C LEU A 114 -7.23 9.81 -5.37
N THR A 115 -6.28 9.83 -4.43
CA THR A 115 -5.29 10.91 -4.31
C THR A 115 -4.38 10.97 -5.54
N ARG A 116 -3.92 9.83 -6.05
CA ARG A 116 -3.13 9.76 -7.31
C ARG A 116 -3.93 10.21 -8.54
N ASN A 117 -5.25 10.26 -8.45
CA ASN A 117 -6.14 10.77 -9.51
C ASN A 117 -6.69 12.17 -9.20
N GLY A 118 -6.08 12.90 -8.29
CA GLY A 118 -6.41 14.30 -7.99
C GLY A 118 -7.69 14.50 -7.18
N VAL A 119 -8.23 13.44 -6.59
CA VAL A 119 -9.43 13.50 -5.74
C VAL A 119 -9.01 13.58 -4.28
N LYS A 120 -9.54 14.55 -3.54
CA LYS A 120 -9.27 14.70 -2.11
C LYS A 120 -9.91 13.54 -1.33
N ALA A 121 -9.09 12.74 -0.65
CA ALA A 121 -9.54 11.62 0.17
C ALA A 121 -9.51 11.99 1.66
N VAL A 122 -10.63 11.78 2.35
CA VAL A 122 -10.74 11.91 3.81
C VAL A 122 -11.19 10.57 4.38
N VAL A 123 -10.34 9.96 5.19
CA VAL A 123 -10.55 8.62 5.74
C VAL A 123 -10.98 8.72 7.20
N PHE A 124 -12.15 8.17 7.51
CA PHE A 124 -12.70 8.13 8.86
C PHE A 124 -12.52 6.74 9.46
N ASP A 125 -12.06 6.65 10.69
CA ASP A 125 -12.02 5.40 11.43
C ASP A 125 -12.30 5.61 12.92
N ARG A 126 -13.02 4.66 13.52
CA ARG A 126 -13.29 4.66 14.96
C ARG A 126 -12.08 4.36 15.83
N TYR A 127 -11.04 3.78 15.26
CA TYR A 127 -9.81 3.45 15.96
C TYR A 127 -8.80 4.61 15.93
N PRO A 128 -7.83 4.61 16.88
CA PRO A 128 -6.85 5.71 17.00
C PRO A 128 -5.72 5.64 15.97
N GLU A 129 -5.64 4.57 15.17
CA GLU A 129 -4.58 4.38 14.18
C GLU A 129 -5.12 3.71 12.91
N ILE A 130 -4.44 3.97 11.78
CA ILE A 130 -4.74 3.36 10.48
C ILE A 130 -4.34 1.88 10.43
N GLY A 131 -4.80 1.17 9.42
CA GLY A 131 -4.41 -0.20 9.11
C GLY A 131 -5.46 -1.24 9.47
N GLY A 132 -6.44 -0.94 10.33
CA GLY A 132 -7.45 -1.91 10.73
C GLY A 132 -6.81 -3.19 11.29
N LEU A 133 -7.12 -4.35 10.71
CA LEU A 133 -6.53 -5.63 11.15
C LEU A 133 -5.01 -5.71 10.95
N LEU A 134 -4.41 -4.95 10.06
CA LEU A 134 -2.95 -4.88 9.94
C LEU A 134 -2.31 -4.35 11.23
N THR A 135 -2.95 -3.37 11.86
CA THR A 135 -2.47 -2.74 13.10
C THR A 135 -2.96 -3.47 14.35
N PHE A 136 -4.24 -3.87 14.38
CA PHE A 136 -4.89 -4.36 15.59
C PHE A 136 -5.05 -5.89 15.62
N GLY A 137 -4.91 -6.59 14.48
CA GLY A 137 -5.12 -8.03 14.37
C GLY A 137 -3.84 -8.84 14.13
N ILE A 138 -2.91 -8.34 13.32
CA ILE A 138 -1.68 -9.06 13.00
C ILE A 138 -0.66 -8.91 14.13
N PRO A 139 -0.07 -10.01 14.63
CA PRO A 139 0.97 -9.96 15.67
C PRO A 139 2.21 -9.16 15.22
N GLN A 140 2.81 -8.44 16.16
CA GLN A 140 3.96 -7.56 15.90
C GLN A 140 5.18 -8.29 15.34
N PHE A 141 5.39 -9.56 15.69
CA PHE A 141 6.49 -10.36 15.13
C PHE A 141 6.32 -10.64 13.62
N LYS A 142 5.10 -10.51 13.08
CA LYS A 142 4.80 -10.72 11.66
C LYS A 142 4.68 -9.40 10.88
N LEU A 143 4.14 -8.36 11.52
CA LEU A 143 4.05 -7.01 10.96
C LEU A 143 4.31 -5.99 12.08
N GLU A 144 5.48 -5.37 12.03
CA GLU A 144 5.91 -4.39 13.02
C GLU A 144 5.02 -3.13 12.97
N LYS A 145 4.61 -2.61 14.12
CA LYS A 145 3.73 -1.42 14.21
C LYS A 145 4.32 -0.19 13.51
N GLN A 146 5.65 -0.06 13.53
CA GLN A 146 6.37 1.03 12.86
C GLN A 146 6.15 1.05 11.33
N VAL A 147 5.86 -0.11 10.72
CA VAL A 147 5.56 -0.18 9.28
C VAL A 147 4.30 0.62 8.97
N MET A 148 3.24 0.45 9.76
CA MET A 148 1.99 1.18 9.57
C MET A 148 2.12 2.67 9.92
N GLN A 149 2.90 3.01 10.96
CA GLN A 149 3.19 4.41 11.30
C GLN A 149 3.90 5.13 10.16
N ARG A 150 4.96 4.52 9.61
CA ARG A 150 5.68 5.07 8.45
C ARG A 150 4.77 5.20 7.22
N ARG A 151 3.89 4.22 6.97
CA ARG A 151 2.90 4.30 5.88
C ARG A 151 1.92 5.46 6.08
N ARG A 152 1.49 5.69 7.31
CA ARG A 152 0.65 6.84 7.65
C ARG A 152 1.33 8.16 7.27
N GLU A 153 2.61 8.34 7.68
CA GLU A 153 3.38 9.53 7.32
C GLU A 153 3.47 9.74 5.80
N VAL A 154 3.65 8.65 5.03
CA VAL A 154 3.66 8.71 3.57
C VAL A 154 2.31 9.18 3.04
N PHE A 155 1.22 8.63 3.51
CA PHE A 155 -0.13 8.99 3.07
C PHE A 155 -0.52 10.43 3.45
N GLU A 156 -0.20 10.85 4.65
CA GLU A 156 -0.39 12.24 5.08
C GLU A 156 0.44 13.21 4.21
N GLY A 157 1.68 12.82 3.88
CA GLY A 157 2.54 13.55 2.95
C GLY A 157 2.00 13.61 1.51
N MET A 158 1.19 12.65 1.09
CA MET A 158 0.47 12.65 -0.19
C MET A 158 -0.79 13.53 -0.16
N GLY A 159 -1.22 14.00 1.02
CA GLY A 159 -2.44 14.82 1.19
C GLY A 159 -3.69 14.03 1.56
N ILE A 160 -3.57 12.76 1.95
CA ILE A 160 -4.69 12.00 2.51
C ILE A 160 -4.97 12.48 3.93
N GLU A 161 -6.20 12.85 4.21
CA GLU A 161 -6.63 13.29 5.54
C GLU A 161 -7.19 12.09 6.33
N PHE A 162 -6.79 11.97 7.60
CA PHE A 162 -7.29 10.93 8.51
C PHE A 162 -8.07 11.56 9.68
N GLN A 163 -9.33 11.19 9.81
CA GLN A 163 -10.23 11.51 10.92
C GLN A 163 -10.40 10.27 11.79
N LEU A 164 -9.40 10.03 12.65
CA LEU A 164 -9.36 8.88 13.55
C LEU A 164 -10.17 9.15 14.83
N ASN A 165 -10.45 8.08 15.60
CA ASN A 165 -11.35 8.14 16.76
C ASN A 165 -12.75 8.70 16.43
N THR A 166 -13.20 8.50 15.19
CA THR A 166 -14.48 9.03 14.68
C THR A 166 -15.30 7.88 14.11
N GLU A 167 -16.41 7.55 14.76
CA GLU A 167 -17.33 6.50 14.33
C GLU A 167 -18.51 7.10 13.54
N ILE A 168 -18.57 6.77 12.26
CA ILE A 168 -19.67 7.22 11.40
C ILE A 168 -20.96 6.51 11.82
N GLY A 169 -22.04 7.28 11.95
CA GLY A 169 -23.32 6.85 12.49
C GLY A 169 -23.48 7.07 14.00
N ARG A 170 -22.38 7.38 14.72
CA ARG A 170 -22.40 7.76 16.13
C ARG A 170 -21.90 9.19 16.35
N ASP A 171 -20.71 9.50 15.87
CA ASP A 171 -20.07 10.82 16.09
C ASP A 171 -20.39 11.79 14.96
N ILE A 172 -20.53 11.29 13.74
CA ILE A 172 -20.93 12.03 12.53
C ILE A 172 -21.96 11.18 11.78
N SER A 173 -23.09 11.80 11.36
CA SER A 173 -24.09 11.10 10.54
C SER A 173 -23.69 11.05 9.06
N ILE A 174 -24.29 10.14 8.31
CA ILE A 174 -24.06 10.05 6.85
C ILE A 174 -24.56 11.32 6.15
N GLU A 175 -25.67 11.89 6.63
CA GLU A 175 -26.25 13.13 6.09
C GLU A 175 -25.27 14.31 6.25
N GLN A 176 -24.55 14.37 7.38
CA GLN A 176 -23.52 15.37 7.61
C GLN A 176 -22.33 15.19 6.64
N LEU A 177 -21.88 13.93 6.41
CA LEU A 177 -20.81 13.65 5.44
C LEU A 177 -21.19 14.03 4.00
N LEU A 178 -22.47 13.92 3.65
CA LEU A 178 -22.96 14.26 2.30
C LEU A 178 -23.17 15.76 2.11
N ALA A 179 -23.22 16.54 3.19
CA ALA A 179 -23.40 18.00 3.15
C ALA A 179 -22.07 18.78 3.05
N ASP A 180 -20.95 18.12 3.41
CA ASP A 180 -19.58 18.66 3.38
C ASP A 180 -18.85 18.34 2.05
#